data_d201ad7bc8bf97df1430093ffffa1684
#
_entry.id   d201ad7bc8bf97df1430093ffffa1684
#
_cell.length_a   1.000
_cell.length_b   1.000
_cell.length_c   1.000
_cell.angle_alpha   90.00
_cell.angle_beta   90.00
_cell.angle_gamma   90.00
#
_symmetry.space_group_name_H-M   'P 1'
#
loop_
_entity.id
_entity.type
_entity.pdbx_description
1 polymer ?
#
loop_
_entity_poly.entity_id
_entity_poly.type
_entity_poly.pdbx_seq_one_letter_code
_entity_poly.pdbx_strand_id
1 'polypeptide(L)'
;MKLEKRKILEILLTKDNPMLHYKIKEINQNESVIEMWNNIIPMVRNTLDYIPNEISIAVAERYRFDLYGLFVNELKIPDEFIYPNFLINGYVSSDEFQGDKTKFLTANLVQLSKYLDVYQQQL
;
A
#
# COMPACT_ATOMS: atom_id res chain seq x y z
N MET A 1 24.25 -5.15 -9.03
CA MET A 1 23.61 -4.71 -10.27
C MET A 1 22.20 -4.22 -9.96
N LYS A 2 21.92 -2.98 -10.38
CA LYS A 2 20.56 -2.44 -10.21
C LYS A 2 19.70 -2.92 -11.37
N LEU A 3 18.70 -3.74 -11.06
CA LEU A 3 17.65 -4.04 -12.02
C LEU A 3 16.78 -2.80 -12.22
N GLU A 4 16.36 -2.57 -13.45
CA GLU A 4 15.39 -1.52 -13.73
C GLU A 4 14.10 -1.83 -12.98
N LYS A 5 13.48 -0.79 -12.43
CA LYS A 5 12.25 -0.90 -11.64
C LYS A 5 11.14 -1.66 -12.38
N ARG A 6 10.99 -1.44 -13.70
CA ARG A 6 10.03 -2.16 -14.54
C ARG A 6 10.29 -3.66 -14.60
N LYS A 7 11.56 -4.05 -14.73
CA LYS A 7 11.94 -5.46 -14.75
C LYS A 7 11.66 -6.15 -13.43
N ILE A 8 11.90 -5.45 -12.33
CA ILE A 8 11.57 -5.95 -11.01
C ILE A 8 10.07 -6.24 -10.92
N LEU A 9 9.22 -5.31 -11.34
CA LEU A 9 7.77 -5.49 -11.31
C LEU A 9 7.30 -6.63 -12.21
N GLU A 10 7.87 -6.77 -13.41
CA GLU A 10 7.54 -7.88 -14.31
C GLU A 10 7.93 -9.23 -13.72
N ILE A 11 9.11 -9.32 -13.14
CA ILE A 11 9.57 -10.52 -12.45
C ILE A 11 8.64 -10.85 -11.27
N LEU A 12 8.20 -9.82 -10.54
CA LEU A 12 7.34 -10.00 -9.38
C LEU A 12 5.95 -10.50 -9.72
N LEU A 13 5.41 -10.06 -10.84
CA LEU A 13 4.09 -10.49 -11.28
C LEU A 13 4.09 -11.90 -11.86
N THR A 14 5.23 -12.40 -12.35
CA THR A 14 5.32 -13.67 -13.07
C THR A 14 5.96 -14.80 -12.28
N LYS A 15 6.68 -14.50 -11.20
CA LYS A 15 7.32 -15.53 -10.39
C LYS A 15 6.50 -15.86 -9.14
N ASP A 16 6.01 -17.08 -9.11
CA ASP A 16 5.44 -17.67 -7.92
C ASP A 16 6.43 -18.73 -7.41
N ASN A 17 7.29 -18.34 -6.47
CA ASN A 17 8.30 -19.24 -5.91
C ASN A 17 8.23 -19.26 -4.38
N PRO A 18 7.69 -20.35 -3.78
CA PRO A 18 7.53 -20.46 -2.34
C PRO A 18 8.84 -20.34 -1.55
N MET A 19 9.97 -20.76 -2.12
CA MET A 19 11.27 -20.65 -1.44
C MET A 19 11.73 -19.20 -1.28
N LEU A 20 11.33 -18.33 -2.20
CA LEU A 20 11.62 -16.90 -2.09
C LEU A 20 10.82 -16.24 -0.97
N HIS A 21 9.62 -16.70 -0.69
CA HIS A 21 8.82 -16.22 0.43
C HIS A 21 9.53 -16.44 1.78
N TYR A 22 10.24 -17.55 1.93
CA TYR A 22 11.02 -17.82 3.14
C TYR A 22 12.19 -16.85 3.30
N LYS A 23 12.95 -16.62 2.23
CA LYS A 23 14.05 -15.65 2.22
C LYS A 23 13.58 -14.23 2.49
N ILE A 24 12.41 -13.90 1.97
CA ILE A 24 11.78 -12.60 2.17
C ILE A 24 11.48 -12.36 3.65
N LYS A 25 10.95 -13.35 4.35
CA LYS A 25 10.69 -13.24 5.79
C LYS A 25 11.96 -12.97 6.59
N GLU A 26 13.08 -13.57 6.21
CA GLU A 26 14.37 -13.34 6.86
C GLU A 26 14.92 -11.95 6.56
N ILE A 27 14.82 -11.51 5.32
CA ILE A 27 15.29 -10.19 4.89
C ILE A 27 14.42 -9.08 5.46
N ASN A 28 13.11 -9.31 5.60
CA ASN A 28 12.15 -8.35 6.16
C ASN A 28 12.42 -7.97 7.61
N GLN A 29 13.24 -8.71 8.32
CA GLN A 29 13.67 -8.30 9.65
C GLN A 29 14.57 -7.07 9.61
N ASN A 30 15.15 -6.74 8.47
CA ASN A 30 16.10 -5.64 8.30
C ASN A 30 15.50 -4.40 7.60
N GLU A 31 14.36 -4.53 6.94
CA GLU A 31 13.67 -3.40 6.31
C GLU A 31 12.23 -3.33 6.82
N SER A 32 11.81 -2.18 7.31
CA SER A 32 10.44 -2.02 7.79
C SER A 32 9.45 -2.11 6.62
N VAL A 33 8.23 -2.57 6.92
CA VAL A 33 7.15 -2.63 5.94
C VAL A 33 6.83 -1.23 5.40
N ILE A 34 6.96 -0.21 6.24
CA ILE A 34 6.77 1.19 5.84
C ILE A 34 7.78 1.59 4.77
N GLU A 35 9.05 1.26 4.97
CA GLU A 35 10.11 1.55 3.99
C GLU A 35 9.86 0.84 2.66
N MET A 36 9.43 -0.42 2.71
CA MET A 36 9.09 -1.18 1.50
C MET A 36 7.99 -0.48 0.71
N TRP A 37 6.91 -0.07 1.35
CA TRP A 37 5.83 0.62 0.67
C TRP A 37 6.25 1.98 0.14
N ASN A 38 7.11 2.69 0.85
CA ASN A 38 7.68 3.95 0.37
C ASN A 38 8.45 3.79 -0.94
N ASN A 39 9.03 2.62 -1.15
CA ASN A 39 9.75 2.30 -2.39
C ASN A 39 8.82 1.72 -3.47
N ILE A 40 7.86 0.88 -3.08
CA ILE A 40 6.96 0.20 -4.03
C ILE A 40 5.96 1.17 -4.67
N ILE A 41 5.25 1.96 -3.86
CA ILE A 41 4.13 2.77 -4.36
C ILE A 41 4.55 3.74 -5.46
N PRO A 42 5.66 4.48 -5.37
CA PRO A 42 6.09 5.34 -6.48
C PRO A 42 6.32 4.58 -7.79
N MET A 43 6.74 3.31 -7.71
CA MET A 43 6.98 2.48 -8.90
C MET A 43 5.70 1.97 -9.55
N VAL A 44 4.69 1.64 -8.74
CA VAL A 44 3.50 0.91 -9.22
C VAL A 44 2.26 1.78 -9.30
N ARG A 45 2.31 3.01 -8.83
CA ARG A 45 1.14 3.91 -8.74
C ARG A 45 0.31 3.95 -10.03
N ASN A 46 0.96 3.96 -11.18
CA ASN A 46 0.29 4.06 -12.47
C ASN A 46 -0.16 2.71 -13.04
N THR A 47 0.20 1.62 -12.39
CA THR A 47 -0.15 0.25 -12.83
C THR A 47 -1.19 -0.41 -11.95
N LEU A 48 -1.53 0.21 -10.81
CA LEU A 48 -2.54 -0.30 -9.91
C LEU A 48 -3.94 -0.02 -10.43
N ASP A 49 -4.84 -0.95 -10.19
CA ASP A 49 -6.28 -0.71 -10.36
C ASP A 49 -6.82 -0.10 -9.08
N TYR A 50 -7.62 0.96 -9.22
CA TYR A 50 -8.16 1.70 -8.08
C TYR A 50 -9.67 1.56 -8.03
N ILE A 51 -10.18 1.55 -6.79
CA ILE A 51 -11.61 1.61 -6.50
C ILE A 51 -11.89 2.96 -5.87
N PRO A 52 -12.76 3.80 -6.46
CA PRO A 52 -13.16 5.05 -5.83
C PRO A 52 -14.12 4.78 -4.67
N ASN A 53 -13.89 5.49 -3.58
CA ASN A 53 -14.75 5.43 -2.39
C ASN A 53 -15.18 6.84 -2.03
N GLU A 54 -16.43 6.99 -1.62
CA GLU A 54 -16.95 8.27 -1.16
C GLU A 54 -17.61 8.10 0.20
N ILE A 55 -17.31 9.03 1.11
CA ILE A 55 -17.92 9.09 2.43
C ILE A 55 -18.67 10.42 2.57
N SER A 56 -19.58 10.50 3.54
CA SER A 56 -20.28 11.75 3.82
C SER A 56 -19.34 12.76 4.51
N ILE A 57 -19.70 14.03 4.42
CA ILE A 57 -18.97 15.11 5.12
C ILE A 57 -18.96 14.85 6.63
N ALA A 58 -20.08 14.41 7.19
CA ALA A 58 -20.17 14.10 8.62
C ALA A 58 -19.24 12.97 9.04
N VAL A 59 -19.11 11.93 8.20
CA VAL A 59 -18.17 10.83 8.46
C VAL A 59 -16.74 11.33 8.38
N ALA A 60 -16.40 12.12 7.37
CA ALA A 60 -15.07 12.71 7.24
C ALA A 60 -14.69 13.52 8.49
N GLU A 61 -15.58 14.37 8.98
CA GLU A 61 -15.36 15.18 10.19
C GLU A 61 -15.17 14.32 11.44
N ARG A 62 -15.92 13.21 11.55
CA ARG A 62 -15.79 12.26 12.66
C ARG A 62 -14.39 11.67 12.76
N TYR A 63 -13.74 11.43 11.64
CA TYR A 63 -12.41 10.83 11.59
C TYR A 63 -11.29 11.87 11.44
N ARG A 64 -11.57 13.12 11.74
CA ARG A 64 -10.53 14.14 11.76
C ARG A 64 -9.35 13.71 12.63
N PHE A 65 -8.14 13.80 12.09
CA PHE A 65 -6.90 13.32 12.71
C PHE A 65 -6.83 11.81 12.94
N ASP A 66 -7.75 11.05 12.36
CA ASP A 66 -7.80 9.59 12.49
C ASP A 66 -8.12 8.92 11.15
N LEU A 67 -7.22 9.08 10.20
CA LEU A 67 -7.37 8.46 8.88
C LEU A 67 -7.32 6.93 8.97
N TYR A 68 -6.53 6.40 9.91
CA TYR A 68 -6.47 4.96 10.18
C TYR A 68 -7.86 4.41 10.51
N GLY A 69 -8.55 5.04 11.44
CA GLY A 69 -9.90 4.62 11.83
C GLY A 69 -10.88 4.68 10.66
N LEU A 70 -10.79 5.72 9.83
CA LEU A 70 -11.61 5.84 8.63
C LEU A 70 -11.38 4.67 7.67
N PHE A 71 -10.13 4.36 7.38
CA PHE A 71 -9.79 3.31 6.44
C PHE A 71 -10.17 1.92 6.95
N VAL A 72 -9.99 1.67 8.25
CA VAL A 72 -10.36 0.38 8.85
C VAL A 72 -11.87 0.22 8.96
N ASN A 73 -12.56 1.22 9.49
CA ASN A 73 -13.97 1.12 9.86
C ASN A 73 -14.93 1.40 8.70
N GLU A 74 -14.61 2.38 7.86
CA GLU A 74 -15.49 2.81 6.77
C GLU A 74 -15.11 2.16 5.44
N LEU A 75 -13.83 2.13 5.11
CA LEU A 75 -13.36 1.56 3.83
C LEU A 75 -13.03 0.07 3.93
N LYS A 76 -13.00 -0.48 5.13
CA LYS A 76 -12.77 -1.93 5.37
C LYS A 76 -11.44 -2.43 4.80
N ILE A 77 -10.40 -1.62 4.88
CA ILE A 77 -9.07 -1.99 4.40
C ILE A 77 -8.38 -2.84 5.47
N PRO A 78 -7.82 -4.01 5.12
CA PRO A 78 -7.03 -4.80 6.05
C PRO A 78 -5.82 -4.03 6.58
N ASP A 79 -5.44 -4.30 7.80
CA ASP A 79 -4.40 -3.58 8.53
C ASP A 79 -3.08 -3.48 7.77
N GLU A 80 -2.65 -4.58 7.15
CA GLU A 80 -1.40 -4.65 6.40
C GLU A 80 -1.39 -3.78 5.13
N PHE A 81 -2.55 -3.31 4.67
CA PHE A 81 -2.66 -2.48 3.46
C PHE A 81 -3.07 -1.04 3.75
N ILE A 82 -3.15 -0.65 5.02
CA ILE A 82 -3.51 0.72 5.40
C ILE A 82 -2.46 1.72 4.91
N TYR A 83 -1.20 1.48 5.20
CA TYR A 83 -0.14 2.42 4.86
C TYR A 83 0.02 2.66 3.35
N PRO A 84 0.04 1.62 2.49
CA PRO A 84 0.11 1.88 1.05
C PRO A 84 -1.10 2.67 0.54
N ASN A 85 -2.28 2.48 1.11
CA ASN A 85 -3.46 3.27 0.75
C ASN A 85 -3.38 4.71 1.28
N PHE A 86 -2.69 4.96 2.38
CA PHE A 86 -2.36 6.34 2.79
C PHE A 86 -1.52 7.02 1.71
N LEU A 87 -0.44 6.38 1.28
CA LEU A 87 0.47 6.93 0.26
C LEU A 87 -0.26 7.25 -1.05
N ILE A 88 -1.14 6.36 -1.48
CA ILE A 88 -1.95 6.53 -2.69
C ILE A 88 -2.80 7.81 -2.59
N ASN A 89 -3.29 8.13 -1.42
CA ASN A 89 -4.13 9.31 -1.17
C ASN A 89 -3.33 10.54 -0.71
N GLY A 90 -2.00 10.46 -0.68
CA GLY A 90 -1.14 11.59 -0.35
C GLY A 90 -0.88 11.80 1.13
N TYR A 91 -1.05 10.77 1.95
CA TYR A 91 -0.80 10.85 3.39
C TYR A 91 0.33 9.91 3.80
N VAL A 92 1.08 10.29 4.82
CA VAL A 92 2.11 9.44 5.43
C VAL A 92 1.75 9.02 6.86
N SER A 93 0.81 9.71 7.50
CA SER A 93 0.35 9.35 8.83
C SER A 93 -1.13 9.65 9.03
N SER A 94 -1.73 8.98 10.00
CA SER A 94 -3.16 9.05 10.30
C SER A 94 -3.61 10.44 10.76
N ASP A 95 -2.76 11.15 11.49
CA ASP A 95 -3.07 12.45 12.09
C ASP A 95 -3.03 13.62 11.10
N GLU A 96 -2.54 13.38 9.88
CA GLU A 96 -2.52 14.39 8.83
C GLU A 96 -3.92 14.71 8.27
N PHE A 97 -4.88 13.80 8.46
CA PHE A 97 -6.20 13.97 7.90
C PHE A 97 -6.97 15.09 8.63
N GLN A 98 -7.41 16.10 7.88
CA GLN A 98 -8.11 17.27 8.43
C GLN A 98 -9.63 17.09 8.51
N GLY A 99 -10.17 15.96 8.07
CA GLY A 99 -11.61 15.74 8.02
C GLY A 99 -12.31 16.51 6.90
N ASP A 100 -11.58 16.94 5.90
CA ASP A 100 -12.04 17.83 4.83
C ASP A 100 -12.07 17.16 3.45
N LYS A 101 -11.88 15.84 3.39
CA LYS A 101 -11.89 15.08 2.15
C LYS A 101 -12.89 13.94 2.24
N THR A 102 -13.69 13.77 1.19
CA THR A 102 -14.74 12.75 1.16
C THR A 102 -14.51 11.67 0.11
N LYS A 103 -13.54 11.85 -0.79
CA LYS A 103 -13.25 10.92 -1.87
C LYS A 103 -11.87 10.33 -1.70
N PHE A 104 -11.79 9.01 -1.73
CA PHE A 104 -10.55 8.27 -1.57
C PHE A 104 -10.43 7.20 -2.63
N LEU A 105 -9.20 6.91 -3.05
CA LEU A 105 -8.89 5.77 -3.91
C LEU A 105 -8.33 4.65 -3.04
N THR A 106 -8.79 3.42 -3.29
CA THR A 106 -8.17 2.24 -2.68
C THR A 106 -7.62 1.35 -3.77
N ALA A 107 -6.42 0.84 -3.56
CA ALA A 107 -5.78 -0.03 -4.54
C ALA A 107 -6.28 -1.47 -4.43
N ASN A 108 -6.25 -2.18 -5.56
CA ASN A 108 -6.53 -3.60 -5.59
C ASN A 108 -5.58 -4.35 -4.65
N LEU A 109 -6.15 -5.04 -3.65
CA LEU A 109 -5.36 -5.70 -2.60
C LEU A 109 -4.54 -6.87 -3.13
N VAL A 110 -5.03 -7.57 -4.15
CA VAL A 110 -4.28 -8.66 -4.77
C VAL A 110 -3.04 -8.12 -5.47
N GLN A 111 -3.17 -7.00 -6.16
CA GLN A 111 -2.03 -6.34 -6.80
C GLN A 111 -1.02 -5.84 -5.77
N LEU A 112 -1.48 -5.18 -4.70
CA LEU A 112 -0.60 -4.73 -3.62
C LEU A 112 0.17 -5.91 -3.02
N SER A 113 -0.52 -7.00 -2.74
CA SER A 113 0.10 -8.20 -2.20
C SER A 113 1.18 -8.76 -3.13
N LYS A 114 0.88 -8.84 -4.43
CA LYS A 114 1.85 -9.29 -5.43
C LYS A 114 3.07 -8.38 -5.52
N TYR A 115 2.87 -7.08 -5.57
CA TYR A 115 3.98 -6.12 -5.62
C TYR A 115 4.85 -6.19 -4.38
N LEU A 116 4.24 -6.36 -3.21
CA LEU A 116 5.01 -6.55 -1.97
C LEU A 116 5.86 -7.81 -2.04
N ASP A 117 5.26 -8.94 -2.43
CA ASP A 117 5.97 -10.22 -2.58
C ASP A 117 7.14 -10.09 -3.54
N VAL A 118 6.90 -9.44 -4.69
CA VAL A 118 7.93 -9.29 -5.71
C VAL A 118 9.06 -8.37 -5.25
N TYR A 119 8.75 -7.26 -4.62
CA TYR A 119 9.76 -6.36 -4.07
C TYR A 119 10.65 -7.09 -3.07
N GLN A 120 10.04 -7.86 -2.19
CA GLN A 120 10.74 -8.65 -1.19
C GLN A 120 11.69 -9.68 -1.82
N GLN A 121 11.33 -10.25 -2.96
CA GLN A 121 12.17 -11.19 -3.69
C GLN A 121 13.43 -10.57 -4.30
N GLN A 122 13.46 -9.26 -4.46
CA GLN A 122 14.58 -8.54 -5.06
C GLN A 122 15.57 -7.99 -4.04
N LEU A 123 15.30 -8.16 -2.77
CA LEU A 123 16.18 -7.70 -1.69
C LEU A 123 17.38 -8.63 -1.48
#